data_17fc53d9058033fdbe49da499407083e
#
_entry.id   17fc53d9058033fdbe49da499407083e
#
_cell.length_a   1.000
_cell.length_b   1.000
_cell.length_c   1.000
_cell.angle_alpha   90.00
_cell.angle_beta   90.00
_cell.angle_gamma   90.00
#
_symmetry.space_group_name_H-M   'P 1'
#
loop_
_entity.id
_entity.type
_entity.pdbx_description
1 polymer ?
#
loop_
_entity_poly.entity_id
_entity_poly.type
_entity_poly.pdbx_seq_one_letter_code
_entity_poly.pdbx_strand_id
1 'polypeptide(L)'
;MKKITFLFLFTIGLSQFVNSQCNKSVTGFGNNTSTVMYNVTGNVNVVLNSLTSVSVSLSSNFSTAAGPDVRIFLVDRGTLTNAQLKVTSNFLTRPRIEMGFSPASGAATFTKTIPTGMNISDFETVYFYCQAFSQFWDYGSFTPFTSADCSLLGTNDFENNTLQLYPNPVTNELNIQLDNTTSNYKVTIYNTLGSVVFESNNQLSNTNNSINVGELNSGIYFVKITDAENKTFQKRLIKK
;
A
#
# COMPACT_ATOMS: atom_id res chain seq x y z
N MET A 1 -40.84 13.00 -49.10
CA MET A 1 -39.93 12.00 -48.52
C MET A 1 -39.07 12.68 -47.47
N LYS A 2 -39.39 12.48 -46.19
CA LYS A 2 -38.62 13.07 -45.08
C LYS A 2 -37.47 12.10 -44.70
N LYS A 3 -36.23 12.57 -44.81
CA LYS A 3 -35.05 11.85 -44.37
C LYS A 3 -34.91 12.01 -42.88
N ILE A 4 -35.02 10.90 -42.11
CA ILE A 4 -34.76 10.84 -40.69
C ILE A 4 -33.26 10.50 -40.55
N THR A 5 -32.50 11.47 -40.04
CA THR A 5 -31.08 11.28 -39.71
C THR A 5 -31.02 10.77 -38.29
N PHE A 6 -30.60 9.52 -38.10
CA PHE A 6 -30.35 8.92 -36.81
C PHE A 6 -28.98 9.39 -36.30
N LEU A 7 -28.99 10.21 -35.26
CA LEU A 7 -27.78 10.63 -34.55
C LEU A 7 -27.43 9.56 -33.52
N PHE A 8 -26.39 8.74 -33.79
CA PHE A 8 -25.86 7.80 -32.81
C PHE A 8 -25.00 8.57 -31.79
N LEU A 9 -25.54 8.76 -30.58
CA LEU A 9 -24.78 9.27 -29.45
C LEU A 9 -23.89 8.12 -28.93
N PHE A 10 -22.60 8.18 -29.27
CA PHE A 10 -21.59 7.28 -28.76
C PHE A 10 -21.20 7.79 -27.35
N THR A 11 -21.82 7.25 -26.30
CA THR A 11 -21.40 7.51 -24.92
C THR A 11 -20.10 6.73 -24.66
N ILE A 12 -18.97 7.44 -24.73
CA ILE A 12 -17.69 6.91 -24.23
C ILE A 12 -17.82 6.84 -22.72
N GLY A 13 -18.08 5.64 -22.21
CA GLY A 13 -17.97 5.35 -20.79
C GLY A 13 -16.50 5.52 -20.38
N LEU A 14 -16.17 6.65 -19.74
CA LEU A 14 -14.94 6.76 -18.98
C LEU A 14 -15.05 5.74 -17.83
N SER A 15 -14.41 4.59 -17.99
CA SER A 15 -14.11 3.71 -16.86
C SER A 15 -13.14 4.48 -15.97
N GLN A 16 -13.66 5.06 -14.91
CA GLN A 16 -12.86 5.57 -13.79
C GLN A 16 -12.15 4.35 -13.22
N PHE A 17 -10.87 4.20 -13.50
CA PHE A 17 -10.01 3.33 -12.69
C PHE A 17 -9.99 3.94 -11.29
N VAL A 18 -10.88 3.48 -10.43
CA VAL A 18 -10.80 3.74 -9.01
C VAL A 18 -9.53 3.02 -8.57
N ASN A 19 -8.45 3.78 -8.40
CA ASN A 19 -7.33 3.32 -7.61
C ASN A 19 -7.93 2.91 -6.26
N SER A 20 -7.99 1.62 -6.00
CA SER A 20 -8.36 1.08 -4.71
C SER A 20 -7.27 1.52 -3.72
N GLN A 21 -7.41 2.73 -3.19
CA GLN A 21 -6.67 3.12 -2.00
C GLN A 21 -7.06 2.12 -0.93
N CYS A 22 -6.07 1.53 -0.29
CA CYS A 22 -6.27 0.64 0.82
C CYS A 22 -6.92 1.42 1.96
N ASN A 23 -8.23 1.43 2.01
CA ASN A 23 -9.04 2.21 2.93
C ASN A 23 -9.87 1.25 3.81
N LYS A 24 -9.76 1.41 5.12
CA LYS A 24 -10.54 0.65 6.10
C LYS A 24 -11.40 1.62 6.90
N SER A 25 -12.70 1.39 6.90
CA SER A 25 -13.61 2.13 7.77
C SER A 25 -13.50 1.65 9.21
N VAL A 26 -13.42 2.60 10.13
CA VAL A 26 -13.36 2.35 11.57
C VAL A 26 -14.77 2.33 12.13
N THR A 27 -15.09 1.30 12.89
CA THR A 27 -16.42 1.09 13.48
C THR A 27 -16.30 0.80 14.98
N GLY A 28 -17.45 0.74 15.68
CA GLY A 28 -17.48 0.33 17.09
C GLY A 28 -17.04 1.42 18.06
N PHE A 29 -17.16 2.69 17.72
CA PHE A 29 -17.09 3.82 18.67
C PHE A 29 -18.23 3.79 19.68
N GLY A 30 -18.13 4.58 20.74
CA GLY A 30 -19.12 4.61 21.82
C GLY A 30 -18.69 3.82 23.06
N ASN A 31 -17.40 3.68 23.27
CA ASN A 31 -16.83 2.83 24.32
C ASN A 31 -16.67 3.52 25.68
N ASN A 32 -16.79 4.86 25.75
CA ASN A 32 -16.71 5.58 27.00
C ASN A 32 -18.09 5.64 27.67
N THR A 33 -18.35 4.72 28.60
CA THR A 33 -19.61 4.64 29.33
C THR A 33 -19.67 5.60 30.53
N SER A 34 -18.53 6.08 31.00
CA SER A 34 -18.43 7.00 32.14
C SER A 34 -18.66 8.46 31.71
N THR A 35 -18.21 8.82 30.49
CA THR A 35 -18.33 10.18 29.95
C THR A 35 -18.75 10.09 28.49
N VAL A 36 -20.04 9.88 28.26
CA VAL A 36 -20.61 9.63 26.91
C VAL A 36 -20.26 10.72 25.90
N MET A 37 -20.11 11.98 26.35
CA MET A 37 -19.71 13.09 25.47
C MET A 37 -18.31 12.90 24.82
N TYR A 38 -17.45 12.06 25.38
CA TYR A 38 -16.13 11.78 24.81
C TYR A 38 -16.22 10.84 23.61
N ASN A 39 -17.33 10.12 23.47
CA ASN A 39 -17.50 9.18 22.39
C ASN A 39 -17.40 9.87 21.04
N VAL A 40 -16.67 9.22 20.15
CA VAL A 40 -16.49 9.65 18.76
C VAL A 40 -17.76 9.32 17.97
N THR A 41 -18.19 10.27 17.17
CA THR A 41 -19.27 10.10 16.18
C THR A 41 -18.78 10.49 14.78
N GLY A 42 -19.52 10.11 13.75
CA GLY A 42 -19.15 10.35 12.35
C GLY A 42 -18.19 9.29 11.81
N ASN A 43 -17.66 9.55 10.61
CA ASN A 43 -16.84 8.57 9.90
C ASN A 43 -15.35 8.81 10.12
N VAL A 44 -14.65 7.73 10.46
CA VAL A 44 -13.20 7.67 10.59
C VAL A 44 -12.71 6.55 9.70
N ASN A 45 -11.65 6.80 8.92
CA ASN A 45 -11.04 5.83 8.03
C ASN A 45 -9.54 5.75 8.27
N VAL A 46 -8.99 4.56 8.07
CA VAL A 46 -7.53 4.34 8.02
C VAL A 46 -7.16 4.03 6.58
N VAL A 47 -6.20 4.75 6.04
CA VAL A 47 -5.73 4.63 4.65
C VAL A 47 -4.26 4.24 4.66
N LEU A 48 -3.94 3.11 4.08
CA LEU A 48 -2.56 2.73 3.81
C LEU A 48 -2.12 3.38 2.50
N ASN A 49 -1.24 4.38 2.59
CA ASN A 49 -0.77 5.14 1.42
C ASN A 49 0.39 4.44 0.70
N SER A 50 1.24 3.75 1.47
CA SER A 50 2.35 2.92 1.00
C SER A 50 2.72 1.90 2.07
N LEU A 51 3.66 1.00 1.79
CA LEU A 51 4.18 0.05 2.80
C LEU A 51 4.81 0.76 4.02
N THR A 52 5.17 2.03 3.89
CA THR A 52 5.83 2.82 4.95
C THR A 52 5.02 4.02 5.41
N SER A 53 3.79 4.22 4.92
CA SER A 53 2.99 5.42 5.22
C SER A 53 1.52 5.09 5.41
N VAL A 54 0.94 5.57 6.51
CA VAL A 54 -0.46 5.39 6.87
C VAL A 54 -1.10 6.71 7.25
N SER A 55 -2.38 6.87 6.93
CA SER A 55 -3.19 8.03 7.32
C SER A 55 -4.40 7.61 8.13
N VAL A 56 -4.81 8.48 9.06
CA VAL A 56 -6.16 8.47 9.66
C VAL A 56 -6.91 9.68 9.13
N SER A 57 -8.08 9.45 8.55
CA SER A 57 -8.92 10.48 7.96
C SER A 57 -10.25 10.60 8.71
N LEU A 58 -10.55 11.78 9.17
CA LEU A 58 -11.82 12.17 9.80
C LEU A 58 -12.70 12.87 8.76
N SER A 59 -13.94 12.48 8.64
CA SER A 59 -14.88 13.09 7.70
C SER A 59 -15.49 14.38 8.26
N SER A 60 -16.20 15.14 7.44
CA SER A 60 -16.85 16.38 7.83
C SER A 60 -17.92 16.21 8.94
N ASN A 61 -18.47 15.00 9.09
CA ASN A 61 -19.42 14.64 10.14
C ASN A 61 -18.77 14.12 11.43
N PHE A 62 -17.43 14.12 11.51
CA PHE A 62 -16.71 13.73 12.72
C PHE A 62 -16.99 14.68 13.85
N SER A 63 -17.23 14.15 15.06
CA SER A 63 -17.39 14.95 16.29
C SER A 63 -17.03 14.12 17.53
N THR A 64 -16.43 14.79 18.51
CA THR A 64 -16.17 14.32 19.87
C THR A 64 -16.10 15.53 20.81
N ALA A 65 -16.01 15.33 22.12
CA ALA A 65 -15.79 16.45 23.03
C ALA A 65 -14.39 17.08 22.80
N ALA A 66 -14.32 18.39 22.97
CA ALA A 66 -13.05 19.09 23.02
C ALA A 66 -12.29 18.74 24.30
N GLY A 67 -10.97 18.60 24.19
CA GLY A 67 -10.06 18.42 25.32
C GLY A 67 -8.74 19.13 25.09
N PRO A 68 -7.95 19.40 26.17
CA PRO A 68 -6.74 20.20 26.06
C PRO A 68 -5.62 19.50 25.27
N ASP A 69 -5.61 18.16 25.21
CA ASP A 69 -4.60 17.38 24.51
C ASP A 69 -5.16 15.98 24.14
N VAL A 70 -6.22 15.98 23.32
CA VAL A 70 -6.79 14.73 22.78
C VAL A 70 -5.98 14.32 21.57
N ARG A 71 -5.39 13.14 21.60
CA ARG A 71 -4.55 12.58 20.53
C ARG A 71 -5.16 11.33 19.93
N ILE A 72 -4.87 11.12 18.65
CA ILE A 72 -5.27 9.95 17.88
C ILE A 72 -4.07 9.01 17.76
N PHE A 73 -4.31 7.73 18.01
CA PHE A 73 -3.32 6.68 17.85
C PHE A 73 -3.86 5.54 16.99
N LEU A 74 -2.99 4.95 16.16
CA LEU A 74 -3.18 3.59 15.69
C LEU A 74 -2.55 2.65 16.71
N VAL A 75 -3.26 1.60 17.10
CA VAL A 75 -2.84 0.70 18.18
C VAL A 75 -2.94 -0.75 17.72
N ASP A 76 -1.87 -1.51 17.94
CA ASP A 76 -1.91 -2.96 17.98
C ASP A 76 -2.40 -3.37 19.38
N ARG A 77 -3.66 -3.73 19.48
CA ARG A 77 -4.25 -4.16 20.78
C ARG A 77 -3.80 -5.55 21.22
N GLY A 78 -3.30 -6.37 20.29
CA GLY A 78 -2.94 -7.76 20.53
C GLY A 78 -4.10 -8.54 21.15
N THR A 79 -3.84 -9.16 22.30
CA THR A 79 -4.84 -9.98 23.01
C THR A 79 -5.69 -9.20 24.02
N LEU A 80 -5.57 -7.87 24.12
CA LEU A 80 -6.36 -7.09 25.08
C LEU A 80 -7.85 -7.16 24.76
N THR A 81 -8.64 -7.46 25.77
CA THR A 81 -10.10 -7.37 25.71
C THR A 81 -10.57 -5.91 25.65
N ASN A 82 -11.81 -5.69 25.26
CA ASN A 82 -12.39 -4.35 25.23
C ASN A 82 -12.34 -3.62 26.60
N ALA A 83 -12.50 -4.34 27.69
CA ALA A 83 -12.38 -3.78 29.02
C ALA A 83 -10.94 -3.40 29.37
N GLN A 84 -9.98 -4.25 29.02
CA GLN A 84 -8.56 -4.00 29.27
C GLN A 84 -8.02 -2.84 28.41
N LEU A 85 -8.51 -2.68 27.17
CA LEU A 85 -8.06 -1.60 26.30
C LEU A 85 -8.46 -0.20 26.83
N LYS A 86 -9.54 -0.09 27.60
CA LYS A 86 -9.98 1.17 28.25
C LYS A 86 -9.08 1.58 29.43
N VAL A 87 -8.24 0.68 29.92
CA VAL A 87 -7.34 0.95 31.03
C VAL A 87 -6.06 1.59 30.47
N THR A 88 -5.80 2.83 30.88
CA THR A 88 -4.66 3.63 30.39
C THR A 88 -3.32 2.92 30.49
N SER A 89 -3.03 2.24 31.61
CA SER A 89 -1.77 1.51 31.76
C SER A 89 -1.59 0.39 30.74
N ASN A 90 -2.67 -0.31 30.36
CA ASN A 90 -2.62 -1.34 29.32
C ASN A 90 -2.39 -0.74 27.94
N PHE A 91 -3.12 0.33 27.59
CA PHE A 91 -2.91 1.07 26.34
C PHE A 91 -1.46 1.55 26.21
N LEU A 92 -0.87 2.10 27.28
CA LEU A 92 0.48 2.65 27.26
C LEU A 92 1.57 1.59 27.02
N THR A 93 1.29 0.32 27.22
CA THR A 93 2.24 -0.78 26.95
C THR A 93 2.16 -1.32 25.53
N ARG A 94 1.14 -0.93 24.75
CA ARG A 94 0.93 -1.47 23.39
C ARG A 94 1.76 -0.74 22.34
N PRO A 95 2.21 -1.47 21.29
CA PRO A 95 2.74 -0.83 20.09
C PRO A 95 1.69 0.14 19.52
N ARG A 96 2.10 1.37 19.24
CA ARG A 96 1.20 2.41 18.74
C ARG A 96 1.92 3.45 17.89
N ILE A 97 1.18 4.06 16.97
CA ILE A 97 1.63 5.17 16.14
C ILE A 97 0.78 6.39 16.51
N GLU A 98 1.41 7.44 17.01
CA GLU A 98 0.72 8.71 17.26
C GLU A 98 0.45 9.43 15.93
N MET A 99 -0.82 9.64 15.62
CA MET A 99 -1.24 10.29 14.39
C MET A 99 -1.25 11.82 14.51
N GLY A 100 -1.67 12.37 15.65
CA GLY A 100 -1.72 13.80 15.92
C GLY A 100 -2.83 14.20 16.87
N PHE A 101 -3.05 15.52 16.98
CA PHE A 101 -4.10 16.10 17.82
C PHE A 101 -5.48 15.97 17.15
N SER A 102 -6.46 15.44 17.88
CA SER A 102 -7.82 15.35 17.41
C SER A 102 -8.51 16.71 17.45
N PRO A 103 -9.13 17.18 16.36
CA PRO A 103 -10.10 18.26 16.47
C PRO A 103 -11.33 17.79 17.23
N ALA A 104 -12.13 18.73 17.76
CA ALA A 104 -13.41 18.38 18.37
C ALA A 104 -14.47 18.03 17.31
N SER A 105 -14.35 18.55 16.08
CA SER A 105 -15.25 18.27 14.98
C SER A 105 -14.63 18.61 13.62
N GLY A 106 -15.25 18.09 12.56
CA GLY A 106 -14.92 18.40 11.18
C GLY A 106 -13.87 17.49 10.55
N ALA A 107 -13.62 17.72 9.26
CA ALA A 107 -12.70 16.92 8.47
C ALA A 107 -11.24 17.22 8.83
N ALA A 108 -10.44 16.18 8.97
CA ALA A 108 -9.00 16.27 9.14
C ALA A 108 -8.31 14.98 8.61
N THR A 109 -7.06 15.09 8.19
CA THR A 109 -6.26 13.93 7.78
C THR A 109 -4.88 14.02 8.41
N PHE A 110 -4.45 12.94 9.01
CA PHE A 110 -3.16 12.80 9.69
C PHE A 110 -2.37 11.70 9.00
N THR A 111 -1.20 12.02 8.47
CA THR A 111 -0.32 11.06 7.80
C THR A 111 0.97 10.88 8.59
N LYS A 112 1.36 9.63 8.78
CA LYS A 112 2.59 9.26 9.49
C LYS A 112 3.35 8.17 8.75
N THR A 113 4.66 8.21 8.91
CA THR A 113 5.53 7.08 8.54
C THR A 113 5.34 5.96 9.56
N ILE A 114 5.21 4.74 9.08
CA ILE A 114 5.19 3.54 9.93
C ILE A 114 6.60 3.33 10.48
N PRO A 115 6.81 3.32 11.81
CA PRO A 115 8.13 3.15 12.39
C PRO A 115 8.78 1.82 11.98
N THR A 116 10.09 1.84 11.80
CA THR A 116 10.86 0.61 11.49
C THR A 116 10.63 -0.46 12.56
N GLY A 117 10.36 -1.68 12.13
CA GLY A 117 10.06 -2.80 13.02
C GLY A 117 8.60 -2.93 13.42
N MET A 118 7.71 -2.00 13.02
CA MET A 118 6.26 -2.16 13.13
C MET A 118 5.67 -2.63 11.80
N ASN A 119 4.71 -3.55 11.88
CA ASN A 119 3.99 -4.03 10.71
C ASN A 119 2.55 -3.50 10.77
N ILE A 120 2.09 -2.79 9.75
CA ILE A 120 0.74 -2.20 9.74
C ILE A 120 -0.37 -3.25 9.83
N SER A 121 -0.11 -4.49 9.43
CA SER A 121 -1.06 -5.60 9.56
C SER A 121 -1.36 -5.99 11.01
N ASP A 122 -0.56 -5.53 11.98
CA ASP A 122 -0.76 -5.81 13.40
C ASP A 122 -1.69 -4.78 14.06
N PHE A 123 -2.02 -3.70 13.35
CA PHE A 123 -2.86 -2.61 13.84
C PHE A 123 -4.31 -2.79 13.40
N GLU A 124 -5.24 -2.69 14.35
CA GLU A 124 -6.69 -2.84 14.10
C GLU A 124 -7.54 -1.85 14.89
N THR A 125 -6.92 -0.89 15.61
CA THR A 125 -7.64 0.03 16.50
C THR A 125 -7.22 1.47 16.26
N VAL A 126 -8.19 2.37 16.10
CA VAL A 126 -8.01 3.82 16.22
C VAL A 126 -8.44 4.24 17.61
N TYR A 127 -7.51 4.80 18.39
CA TYR A 127 -7.68 5.09 19.80
C TYR A 127 -7.54 6.59 20.06
N PHE A 128 -8.48 7.14 20.79
CA PHE A 128 -8.50 8.54 21.22
C PHE A 128 -8.17 8.62 22.70
N TYR A 129 -7.20 9.44 23.04
CA TYR A 129 -6.65 9.56 24.39
C TYR A 129 -6.29 11.00 24.72
N CYS A 130 -6.79 11.52 25.84
CA CYS A 130 -6.38 12.81 26.34
C CYS A 130 -5.12 12.68 27.20
N GLN A 131 -4.01 13.15 26.64
CA GLN A 131 -2.71 13.00 27.30
C GLN A 131 -2.59 13.88 28.55
N ALA A 132 -3.14 15.10 28.50
CA ALA A 132 -3.09 16.03 29.63
C ALA A 132 -3.78 15.50 30.90
N PHE A 133 -4.81 14.69 30.73
CA PHE A 133 -5.57 14.12 31.85
C PHE A 133 -5.29 12.63 32.08
N SER A 134 -4.41 12.03 31.28
CA SER A 134 -4.18 10.58 31.26
C SER A 134 -5.50 9.79 31.15
N GLN A 135 -6.44 10.29 30.34
CA GLN A 135 -7.81 9.83 30.26
C GLN A 135 -8.13 9.13 28.95
N PHE A 136 -8.73 7.94 29.05
CA PHE A 136 -9.36 7.27 27.93
C PHE A 136 -10.50 8.12 27.35
N TRP A 137 -10.53 8.31 26.04
CA TRP A 137 -11.56 9.05 25.34
C TRP A 137 -12.54 8.10 24.66
N ASP A 138 -12.11 7.46 23.59
CA ASP A 138 -12.87 6.44 22.87
C ASP A 138 -11.94 5.59 22.00
N TYR A 139 -12.44 4.50 21.44
CA TYR A 139 -11.74 3.75 20.39
C TYR A 139 -12.77 3.15 19.41
N GLY A 140 -12.34 2.95 18.17
CA GLY A 140 -13.00 2.14 17.17
C GLY A 140 -12.04 1.13 16.58
N SER A 141 -12.57 0.10 15.92
CA SER A 141 -11.78 -0.97 15.32
C SER A 141 -11.98 -1.05 13.82
N PHE A 142 -10.98 -1.55 13.12
CA PHE A 142 -11.02 -1.84 11.69
C PHE A 142 -10.37 -3.20 11.43
N THR A 143 -10.69 -3.82 10.29
CA THR A 143 -10.01 -5.06 9.90
C THR A 143 -8.56 -4.75 9.51
N PRO A 144 -7.55 -5.44 10.07
CA PRO A 144 -6.15 -5.24 9.70
C PRO A 144 -5.94 -5.29 8.19
N PHE A 145 -4.93 -4.57 7.72
CA PHE A 145 -4.55 -4.64 6.32
C PHE A 145 -3.91 -5.99 6.01
N THR A 146 -4.34 -6.62 4.91
CA THR A 146 -3.75 -7.85 4.39
C THR A 146 -3.21 -7.62 2.99
N SER A 147 -2.31 -8.48 2.51
CA SER A 147 -1.78 -8.40 1.15
C SER A 147 -2.88 -8.58 0.07
N ALA A 148 -4.02 -9.18 0.42
CA ALA A 148 -5.16 -9.34 -0.47
C ALA A 148 -6.05 -8.09 -0.56
N ASP A 149 -6.10 -7.28 0.51
CA ASP A 149 -6.97 -6.11 0.59
C ASP A 149 -6.41 -4.88 -0.14
N CYS A 150 -5.11 -4.85 -0.27
CA CYS A 150 -4.38 -3.73 -0.84
C CYS A 150 -3.49 -4.25 -1.95
N SER A 151 -3.98 -4.31 -3.19
CA SER A 151 -3.05 -4.18 -4.29
C SER A 151 -2.49 -2.75 -4.21
N LEU A 152 -1.52 -2.54 -3.32
CA LEU A 152 -0.61 -1.45 -3.54
C LEU A 152 -0.10 -1.70 -4.95
N LEU A 153 -0.58 -0.88 -5.91
CA LEU A 153 0.14 -0.62 -7.14
C LEU A 153 1.44 0.09 -6.72
N GLY A 154 2.11 -0.52 -5.73
CA GLY A 154 3.50 -0.37 -5.55
C GLY A 154 4.09 -0.87 -6.85
N THR A 155 4.82 -0.08 -7.56
CA THR A 155 6.09 -0.58 -8.02
C THR A 155 6.50 -1.59 -6.96
N ASN A 156 6.39 -2.90 -7.28
CA ASN A 156 7.03 -3.90 -6.44
C ASN A 156 8.38 -3.28 -6.15
N ASP A 157 8.63 -2.90 -4.89
CA ASP A 157 9.97 -2.50 -4.51
C ASP A 157 10.81 -3.62 -5.08
N PHE A 158 11.63 -3.25 -6.04
CA PHE A 158 12.52 -4.20 -6.65
C PHE A 158 13.34 -4.73 -5.48
N GLU A 159 12.86 -5.80 -4.84
CA GLU A 159 13.67 -6.61 -3.96
C GLU A 159 14.79 -7.12 -4.85
N ASN A 160 15.83 -6.29 -4.90
CA ASN A 160 16.98 -6.38 -5.81
C ASN A 160 17.80 -7.66 -5.64
N ASN A 161 17.34 -8.56 -4.78
CA ASN A 161 18.12 -9.75 -4.41
C ASN A 161 17.76 -11.01 -5.21
N THR A 162 16.68 -11.00 -5.99
CA THR A 162 16.24 -12.21 -6.69
C THR A 162 16.57 -12.23 -8.17
N LEU A 163 16.76 -11.08 -8.84
CA LEU A 163 17.13 -10.99 -10.24
C LEU A 163 18.51 -10.37 -10.40
N GLN A 164 19.43 -11.13 -10.95
CA GLN A 164 20.77 -10.65 -11.32
C GLN A 164 20.93 -10.63 -12.84
N LEU A 165 21.48 -9.53 -13.36
CA LEU A 165 21.83 -9.33 -14.77
C LEU A 165 23.32 -9.07 -14.87
N TYR A 166 24.05 -9.95 -15.57
CA TYR A 166 25.50 -9.81 -15.72
C TYR A 166 26.00 -10.28 -17.09
N PRO A 167 27.05 -9.62 -17.63
CA PRO A 167 27.58 -8.34 -17.17
C PRO A 167 26.59 -7.20 -17.36
N ASN A 168 26.63 -6.19 -16.48
CA ASN A 168 25.86 -4.94 -16.65
C ASN A 168 26.78 -3.76 -16.26
N PRO A 169 27.30 -2.99 -17.21
CA PRO A 169 26.94 -2.90 -18.64
C PRO A 169 27.32 -4.12 -19.48
N VAL A 170 26.47 -4.42 -20.50
CA VAL A 170 26.62 -5.56 -21.41
C VAL A 170 27.05 -5.12 -22.81
N THR A 171 27.81 -6.00 -23.51
CA THR A 171 28.10 -5.85 -24.95
C THR A 171 27.27 -6.79 -25.80
N ASN A 172 27.47 -8.09 -25.74
CA ASN A 172 26.80 -9.05 -26.63
C ASN A 172 25.94 -10.06 -25.88
N GLU A 173 26.40 -10.64 -24.79
CA GLU A 173 25.70 -11.69 -24.07
C GLU A 173 25.32 -11.23 -22.67
N LEU A 174 24.07 -11.36 -22.34
CA LEU A 174 23.48 -11.06 -21.04
C LEU A 174 23.09 -12.37 -20.36
N ASN A 175 23.65 -12.63 -19.20
CA ASN A 175 23.24 -13.71 -18.32
C ASN A 175 22.19 -13.19 -17.32
N ILE A 176 21.21 -14.03 -17.06
CA ILE A 176 20.07 -13.73 -16.20
C ILE A 176 20.02 -14.80 -15.12
N GLN A 177 20.12 -14.39 -13.88
CA GLN A 177 19.97 -15.29 -12.74
C GLN A 177 18.79 -14.84 -11.90
N LEU A 178 17.89 -15.78 -11.62
CA LEU A 178 16.72 -15.58 -10.78
C LEU A 178 16.83 -16.53 -9.58
N ASP A 179 17.04 -15.96 -8.39
CA ASP A 179 17.15 -16.74 -7.17
C ASP A 179 15.78 -17.35 -6.79
N ASN A 180 15.82 -18.51 -6.14
CA ASN A 180 14.64 -19.22 -5.61
C ASN A 180 13.59 -19.66 -6.65
N THR A 181 13.93 -19.76 -7.92
CA THR A 181 13.06 -20.41 -8.91
C THR A 181 13.76 -21.55 -9.61
N THR A 182 13.06 -22.68 -9.71
CA THR A 182 13.41 -23.80 -10.59
C THR A 182 12.58 -23.77 -11.87
N SER A 183 11.64 -22.83 -11.95
CA SER A 183 10.68 -22.70 -13.03
C SER A 183 11.30 -22.02 -14.25
N ASN A 184 10.76 -22.33 -15.42
CA ASN A 184 11.09 -21.62 -16.64
C ASN A 184 10.50 -20.20 -16.60
N TYR A 185 11.15 -19.27 -17.29
CA TYR A 185 10.71 -17.88 -17.36
C TYR A 185 10.87 -17.28 -18.76
N LYS A 186 10.04 -16.29 -19.05
CA LYS A 186 10.07 -15.50 -20.29
C LYS A 186 10.77 -14.17 -20.05
N VAL A 187 11.59 -13.72 -21.01
CA VAL A 187 12.31 -12.45 -20.95
C VAL A 187 11.81 -11.52 -22.03
N THR A 188 11.50 -10.27 -21.63
CA THR A 188 11.14 -9.19 -22.54
C THR A 188 12.01 -7.97 -22.22
N ILE A 189 12.61 -7.34 -23.24
CA ILE A 189 13.40 -6.12 -23.06
C ILE A 189 12.69 -4.95 -23.71
N TYR A 190 12.59 -3.85 -22.99
CA TYR A 190 11.99 -2.61 -23.40
C TYR A 190 13.04 -1.51 -23.52
N ASN A 191 12.88 -0.63 -24.50
CA ASN A 191 13.63 0.63 -24.55
C ASN A 191 13.02 1.67 -23.58
N THR A 192 13.62 2.85 -23.48
CA THR A 192 13.16 3.95 -22.61
C THR A 192 11.80 4.52 -23.01
N LEU A 193 11.30 4.25 -24.23
CA LEU A 193 9.98 4.66 -24.71
C LEU A 193 8.90 3.59 -24.41
N GLY A 194 9.28 2.45 -23.79
CA GLY A 194 8.37 1.35 -23.49
C GLY A 194 8.12 0.40 -24.65
N SER A 195 8.82 0.55 -25.79
CA SER A 195 8.69 -0.37 -26.93
C SER A 195 9.49 -1.65 -26.66
N VAL A 196 8.92 -2.81 -26.98
CA VAL A 196 9.60 -4.10 -26.94
C VAL A 196 10.67 -4.13 -28.01
N VAL A 197 11.92 -4.39 -27.62
CA VAL A 197 13.08 -4.51 -28.51
C VAL A 197 13.66 -5.92 -28.54
N PHE A 198 13.29 -6.76 -27.60
CA PHE A 198 13.64 -8.18 -27.54
C PHE A 198 12.57 -8.95 -26.77
N GLU A 199 12.28 -10.15 -27.23
CA GLU A 199 11.42 -11.12 -26.53
C GLU A 199 12.03 -12.52 -26.73
N SER A 200 12.18 -13.30 -25.65
CA SER A 200 12.68 -14.66 -25.76
C SER A 200 11.64 -15.57 -26.41
N ASN A 201 12.04 -16.27 -27.48
CA ASN A 201 11.17 -17.22 -28.18
C ASN A 201 10.93 -18.50 -27.38
N ASN A 202 11.89 -18.85 -26.51
CA ASN A 202 11.83 -20.01 -25.64
C ASN A 202 11.85 -19.59 -24.17
N GLN A 203 11.26 -20.42 -23.32
CA GLN A 203 11.42 -20.24 -21.88
C GLN A 203 12.87 -20.50 -21.48
N LEU A 204 13.43 -19.58 -20.71
CA LEU A 204 14.75 -19.70 -20.11
C LEU A 204 14.65 -20.35 -18.73
N SER A 205 15.76 -20.89 -18.25
CA SER A 205 15.89 -21.49 -16.91
C SER A 205 17.21 -21.10 -16.30
N ASN A 206 17.43 -21.37 -15.03
CA ASN A 206 18.73 -21.08 -14.38
C ASN A 206 19.92 -21.89 -14.95
N THR A 207 19.66 -22.93 -15.74
CA THR A 207 20.71 -23.70 -16.46
C THR A 207 20.92 -23.23 -17.89
N ASN A 208 19.94 -22.52 -18.48
CA ASN A 208 20.04 -21.92 -19.82
C ASN A 208 19.49 -20.48 -19.71
N ASN A 209 20.35 -19.57 -19.32
CA ASN A 209 20.01 -18.23 -18.87
C ASN A 209 20.72 -17.11 -19.63
N SER A 210 21.38 -17.41 -20.76
CA SER A 210 22.07 -16.42 -21.60
C SER A 210 21.20 -16.02 -22.78
N ILE A 211 21.18 -14.71 -23.08
CA ILE A 211 20.55 -14.13 -24.26
C ILE A 211 21.52 -13.21 -25.01
N ASN A 212 21.45 -13.25 -26.34
CA ASN A 212 22.25 -12.36 -27.19
C ASN A 212 21.51 -11.00 -27.32
N VAL A 213 22.20 -9.93 -26.93
CA VAL A 213 21.74 -8.52 -27.02
C VAL A 213 22.67 -7.70 -27.93
N GLY A 214 23.50 -8.32 -28.72
CA GLY A 214 24.49 -7.66 -29.58
C GLY A 214 23.88 -6.72 -30.60
N GLU A 215 22.65 -6.99 -31.07
CA GLU A 215 21.95 -6.17 -32.05
C GLU A 215 21.28 -4.91 -31.45
N LEU A 216 21.23 -4.81 -30.11
CA LEU A 216 20.70 -3.62 -29.45
C LEU A 216 21.70 -2.46 -29.53
N ASN A 217 21.22 -1.28 -29.84
CA ASN A 217 22.02 -0.07 -29.80
C ASN A 217 22.50 0.24 -28.37
N SER A 218 23.62 0.97 -28.25
CA SER A 218 24.08 1.43 -26.93
C SER A 218 23.01 2.31 -26.28
N GLY A 219 22.73 2.07 -25.00
CA GLY A 219 21.65 2.80 -24.28
C GLY A 219 21.18 2.12 -23.01
N ILE A 220 20.10 2.67 -22.46
CA ILE A 220 19.41 2.15 -21.27
C ILE A 220 18.18 1.37 -21.69
N TYR A 221 17.99 0.20 -21.09
CA TYR A 221 16.89 -0.72 -21.32
C TYR A 221 16.31 -1.21 -20.00
N PHE A 222 15.11 -1.77 -20.05
CA PHE A 222 14.45 -2.42 -18.93
C PHE A 222 14.17 -3.87 -19.29
N VAL A 223 14.75 -4.79 -18.53
CA VAL A 223 14.53 -6.23 -18.67
C VAL A 223 13.38 -6.63 -17.76
N LYS A 224 12.32 -7.19 -18.32
CA LYS A 224 11.20 -7.78 -17.60
C LYS A 224 11.27 -9.30 -17.74
N ILE A 225 11.15 -9.99 -16.63
CA ILE A 225 11.08 -11.45 -16.56
C ILE A 225 9.72 -11.83 -16.01
N THR A 226 9.10 -12.84 -16.63
CA THR A 226 7.81 -13.40 -16.17
C THR A 226 8.01 -14.90 -15.96
N ASP A 227 7.81 -15.39 -14.73
CA ASP A 227 7.89 -16.80 -14.41
C ASP A 227 6.59 -17.57 -14.78
N ALA A 228 6.59 -18.87 -14.52
CA ALA A 228 5.45 -19.74 -14.83
C ALA A 228 4.19 -19.41 -14.02
N GLU A 229 4.35 -18.81 -12.85
CA GLU A 229 3.27 -18.34 -11.97
C GLU A 229 2.78 -16.93 -12.31
N ASN A 230 3.23 -16.34 -13.43
CA ASN A 230 2.98 -14.96 -13.85
C ASN A 230 3.55 -13.87 -12.89
N LYS A 231 4.45 -14.23 -12.01
CA LYS A 231 5.18 -13.25 -11.21
C LYS A 231 6.20 -12.53 -12.11
N THR A 232 6.31 -11.22 -11.95
CA THR A 232 7.17 -10.39 -12.81
C THR A 232 8.30 -9.76 -12.01
N PHE A 233 9.49 -9.75 -12.64
CA PHE A 233 10.70 -9.11 -12.13
C PHE A 233 11.20 -8.13 -13.18
N GLN A 234 11.75 -7.00 -12.77
CA GLN A 234 12.28 -6.01 -13.69
C GLN A 234 13.63 -5.49 -13.19
N LYS A 235 14.54 -5.22 -14.12
CA LYS A 235 15.83 -4.62 -13.79
C LYS A 235 16.35 -3.77 -14.94
N ARG A 236 17.06 -2.69 -14.60
CA ARG A 236 17.72 -1.82 -15.60
C ARG A 236 18.93 -2.51 -16.19
N LEU A 237 19.08 -2.42 -17.50
CA LEU A 237 20.20 -2.89 -18.29
C LEU A 237 20.88 -1.71 -18.96
N ILE A 238 22.20 -1.69 -18.97
CA ILE A 238 23.01 -0.73 -19.70
C ILE A 238 23.73 -1.50 -20.83
N LYS A 239 23.45 -1.12 -22.08
CA LYS A 239 24.10 -1.66 -23.28
C LYS A 239 25.22 -0.70 -23.69
N LYS A 240 26.42 -1.26 -23.91
CA LYS A 240 27.58 -0.57 -24.50
C LYS A 240 27.64 -0.74 -25.99
#